data_211d827316afabe9493036a2468e180e
#
_entry.id   211d827316afabe9493036a2468e180e
#
_cell.length_a   1.000
_cell.length_b   1.000
_cell.length_c   1.000
_cell.angle_alpha   90.00
_cell.angle_beta   90.00
_cell.angle_gamma   90.00
#
_symmetry.space_group_name_H-M   'P 1'
#
loop_
_entity.id
_entity.type
_entity.pdbx_description
1 polymer ?
#
loop_
_entity_poly.entity_id
_entity_poly.type
_entity_poly.pdbx_seq_one_letter_code
_entity_poly.pdbx_strand_id
1 'polypeptide(L)'
;MSTLSTPIKKRSKIKGLRCGQTLKRGVTVREKVIEQYFVAEVKRLGGIALKLNSTSMKGLPDRLILLPNGVLFFAELKATGKKARPLQRFIHQKLQSLGFIVYVIDSKAQVKKIVKDLEG
;
A
#
# COMPACT_ATOMS: atom_id res chain seq x y z
N MET A 1 7.58 -17.43 4.46
CA MET A 1 7.64 -17.00 3.72
C MET A 1 7.91 -16.64 2.89
N SER A 2 7.69 -16.62 3.47
CA SER A 2 7.86 -16.01 2.66
C SER A 2 8.17 -15.70 1.96
N THR A 3 8.04 -15.56 2.26
CA THR A 3 8.22 -15.00 1.46
C THR A 3 8.58 -14.68 0.74
N LEU A 4 8.39 -14.56 1.13
CA LEU A 4 8.63 -14.05 0.27
C LEU A 4 9.36 -14.02 -0.30
N SER A 5 9.46 -14.17 0.17
CA SER A 5 10.05 -13.87 -0.59
C SER A 5 10.64 -13.89 -1.19
N THR A 6 10.63 -13.89 -0.91
CA THR A 6 11.07 -13.57 -1.72
C THR A 6 11.51 -13.45 -2.47
N PRO A 7 11.54 -13.48 -2.40
CA PRO A 7 11.88 -13.00 -3.23
C PRO A 7 12.40 -12.75 -3.83
N ILE A 8 12.28 -12.58 -3.60
CA ILE A 8 12.63 -12.05 -4.39
C ILE A 8 13.40 -11.97 -4.83
N LYS A 9 13.57 -11.97 -4.52
CA LYS A 9 14.12 -11.67 -5.07
C LYS A 9 14.77 -11.61 -5.68
N LYS A 10 14.70 -11.53 -5.42
CA LYS A 10 15.12 -11.15 -6.08
C LYS A 10 15.73 -10.90 -6.61
N ARG A 11 15.59 -10.55 -6.42
CA ARG A 11 15.95 -9.96 -7.09
C ARG A 11 16.55 -9.57 -7.44
N SER A 12 16.39 -9.48 -6.92
CA SER A 12 16.87 -8.71 -7.34
C SER A 12 17.39 -8.52 -7.76
N LYS A 13 17.43 -8.23 -7.88
CA LYS A 13 17.85 -7.64 -8.34
C LYS A 13 18.31 -7.24 -8.86
N ILE A 14 18.21 -7.18 -8.72
CA ILE A 14 18.54 -6.35 -9.13
C ILE A 14 19.15 -6.21 -9.96
N LYS A 15 19.34 -6.00 -10.21
CA LYS A 15 19.75 -5.55 -10.74
C LYS A 15 19.88 -4.80 -11.33
N GLY A 16 19.79 -4.45 -11.17
CA GLY A 16 19.84 -3.41 -11.29
C GLY A 16 19.97 -2.79 -11.44
N LEU A 17 20.08 -2.54 -11.02
CA LEU A 17 20.14 -1.67 -10.75
C LEU A 17 20.68 -1.26 -11.05
N ARG A 18 21.05 -0.99 -11.02
CA ARG A 18 21.36 -0.39 -10.91
C ARG A 18 21.39 0.22 -10.87
N CYS A 19 21.38 0.29 -10.50
CA CYS A 19 21.24 0.91 -10.09
C CYS A 19 21.11 1.35 -9.80
N GLY A 20 21.16 1.59 -9.80
CA GLY A 20 20.89 2.20 -9.21
C GLY A 20 20.82 2.46 -8.81
N GLN A 21 21.02 2.50 -8.56
CA GLN A 21 20.76 2.68 -7.94
C GLN A 21 20.53 2.79 -7.17
N THR A 22 20.70 2.66 -6.61
CA THR A 22 20.46 2.69 -5.81
C THR A 22 20.30 2.84 -5.04
N LEU A 23 20.45 2.68 -4.62
CA LEU A 23 20.39 2.80 -3.67
C LEU A 23 20.89 3.18 -2.46
N LYS A 24 20.92 3.37 -1.88
CA LYS A 24 21.70 3.93 -0.88
C LYS A 24 20.83 4.38 0.22
N ARG A 25 21.32 4.92 1.28
CA ARG A 25 20.50 5.38 2.35
C ARG A 25 19.41 6.31 1.86
N GLY A 26 18.28 6.32 2.53
CA GLY A 26 17.17 7.13 2.09
C GLY A 26 16.62 6.71 0.75
N VAL A 27 16.77 5.43 0.43
CA VAL A 27 16.28 4.91 -0.84
C VAL A 27 14.78 5.14 -0.93
N THR A 28 14.36 5.80 -2.00
CA THR A 28 12.96 6.03 -2.29
C THR A 28 12.42 4.84 -3.07
N VAL A 29 11.37 4.22 -2.56
CA VAL A 29 10.69 3.14 -3.26
C VAL A 29 9.50 3.75 -3.97
N ARG A 30 9.35 3.44 -5.25
CA ARG A 30 8.27 3.99 -6.05
C ARG A 30 6.93 3.45 -5.59
N GLU A 31 5.92 4.28 -5.73
CA GLU A 31 4.55 3.94 -5.35
C GLU A 31 4.10 2.62 -5.94
N LYS A 32 4.37 2.39 -7.22
CA LYS A 32 3.92 1.17 -7.91
C LYS A 32 4.47 -0.08 -7.26
N VAL A 33 5.72 -0.05 -6.82
CA VAL A 33 6.34 -1.22 -6.19
C VAL A 33 5.64 -1.53 -4.87
N ILE A 34 5.37 -0.49 -4.08
CA ILE A 34 4.68 -0.64 -2.81
C ILE A 34 3.26 -1.14 -3.05
N GLU A 35 2.58 -0.59 -4.04
CA GLU A 35 1.22 -0.99 -4.39
C GLU A 35 1.16 -2.47 -4.78
N GLN A 36 2.07 -2.91 -5.64
CA GLN A 36 2.10 -4.30 -6.07
C GLN A 36 2.31 -5.25 -4.89
N TYR A 37 3.22 -4.87 -4.00
CA TYR A 37 3.47 -5.67 -2.81
C TYR A 37 2.22 -5.75 -1.93
N PHE A 38 1.58 -4.61 -1.71
CA PHE A 38 0.36 -4.55 -0.89
C PHE A 38 -0.77 -5.39 -1.49
N VAL A 39 -1.00 -5.25 -2.79
CA VAL A 39 -2.07 -6.01 -3.47
C VAL A 39 -1.81 -7.51 -3.36
N ALA A 40 -0.55 -7.93 -3.51
CA ALA A 40 -0.20 -9.34 -3.38
C ALA A 40 -0.50 -9.86 -1.98
N GLU A 41 -0.21 -9.06 -0.95
CA GLU A 41 -0.49 -9.46 0.42
C GLU A 41 -1.98 -9.54 0.71
N VAL A 42 -2.76 -8.62 0.14
CA VAL A 42 -4.23 -8.67 0.28
C VAL A 42 -4.77 -9.95 -0.33
N LYS A 43 -4.27 -10.32 -1.50
CA LYS A 43 -4.69 -11.57 -2.15
C LYS A 43 -4.31 -12.78 -1.30
N ARG A 44 -3.11 -12.77 -0.74
CA ARG A 44 -2.65 -13.85 0.13
C ARG A 44 -3.59 -14.04 1.31
N LEU A 45 -4.14 -12.95 1.84
CA LEU A 45 -5.08 -12.99 2.96
C LEU A 45 -6.49 -13.39 2.54
N GLY A 46 -6.70 -13.66 1.28
CA GLY A 46 -8.02 -14.06 0.77
C GLY A 46 -8.93 -12.89 0.41
N GLY A 47 -8.37 -11.71 0.26
CA GLY A 47 -9.15 -10.50 0.00
C GLY A 47 -9.07 -9.99 -1.42
N ILE A 48 -9.70 -8.86 -1.62
CA ILE A 48 -9.74 -8.15 -2.90
C ILE A 48 -9.31 -6.71 -2.67
N ALA A 49 -8.39 -6.21 -3.50
CA ALA A 49 -7.97 -4.82 -3.46
C ALA A 49 -8.57 -4.12 -4.68
N LEU A 50 -9.74 -3.52 -4.48
CA LEU A 50 -10.42 -2.82 -5.55
C LEU A 50 -9.76 -1.47 -5.82
N LYS A 51 -9.51 -1.18 -7.08
CA LYS A 51 -8.95 0.11 -7.46
C LYS A 51 -10.10 1.10 -7.61
N LEU A 52 -10.04 2.19 -6.85
CA LEU A 52 -11.08 3.21 -6.91
C LEU A 52 -10.76 4.20 -8.00
N ASN A 53 -11.81 4.56 -8.75
CA ASN A 53 -11.70 5.56 -9.79
C ASN A 53 -12.27 6.88 -9.25
N SER A 54 -11.45 7.90 -9.21
CA SER A 54 -11.83 9.19 -8.62
C SER A 54 -12.53 10.13 -9.58
N THR A 55 -13.17 9.62 -10.64
CA THR A 55 -13.87 10.48 -11.59
C THR A 55 -15.07 11.20 -10.96
N SER A 56 -15.74 10.54 -10.03
CA SER A 56 -16.92 11.12 -9.39
C SER A 56 -16.60 11.91 -8.13
N MET A 57 -15.47 11.61 -7.50
CA MET A 57 -15.06 12.33 -6.30
C MET A 57 -13.54 12.35 -6.23
N LYS A 58 -12.97 13.55 -6.28
CA LYS A 58 -11.53 13.71 -6.17
C LYS A 58 -11.10 13.55 -4.72
N GLY A 59 -9.90 13.04 -4.53
CA GLY A 59 -9.34 12.86 -3.19
C GLY A 59 -9.63 11.53 -2.55
N LEU A 60 -10.37 10.64 -3.23
CA LEU A 60 -10.60 9.30 -2.71
C LEU A 60 -9.28 8.54 -2.58
N PRO A 61 -9.20 7.62 -1.60
CA PRO A 61 -8.05 6.70 -1.54
C PRO A 61 -7.96 5.86 -2.81
N ASP A 62 -6.78 5.34 -3.09
CA ASP A 62 -6.53 4.55 -4.31
C ASP A 62 -7.28 3.24 -4.33
N ARG A 63 -7.40 2.60 -3.18
CA ARG A 63 -7.91 1.23 -3.08
C ARG A 63 -8.93 1.08 -1.98
N LEU A 64 -9.93 0.23 -2.25
CA LEU A 64 -10.85 -0.25 -1.23
C LEU A 64 -10.50 -1.72 -1.00
N ILE A 65 -10.23 -2.08 0.24
CA ILE A 65 -9.78 -3.42 0.58
C ILE A 65 -10.92 -4.18 1.25
N LEU A 66 -11.22 -5.35 0.70
CA LEU A 66 -12.25 -6.24 1.24
C LEU A 66 -11.58 -7.53 1.65
N LEU A 67 -11.72 -7.90 2.91
CA LEU A 67 -11.10 -9.12 3.45
C LEU A 67 -12.17 -10.03 4.01
N PRO A 68 -11.83 -11.32 4.25
CA PRO A 68 -12.78 -12.26 4.86
C PRO A 68 -13.35 -11.71 6.16
N ASN A 69 -14.52 -12.17 6.51
CA ASN A 69 -15.25 -11.80 7.73
C ASN A 69 -15.73 -10.35 7.74
N GLY A 70 -15.90 -9.78 6.55
CA GLY A 70 -16.46 -8.44 6.43
C GLY A 70 -15.52 -7.31 6.80
N VAL A 71 -14.23 -7.58 6.84
CA VAL A 71 -13.24 -6.52 7.11
C VAL A 71 -13.11 -5.65 5.88
N LEU A 72 -13.23 -4.34 6.08
CA LEU A 72 -13.20 -3.36 4.99
C LEU A 72 -12.39 -2.14 5.43
N PHE A 73 -11.46 -1.69 4.58
CA PHE A 73 -10.74 -0.45 4.84
C PHE A 73 -10.25 0.14 3.53
N PHE A 74 -9.84 1.42 3.60
CA PHE A 74 -9.32 2.14 2.45
C PHE A 74 -7.80 2.22 2.55
N ALA A 75 -7.14 2.27 1.41
CA ALA A 75 -5.68 2.41 1.36
C ALA A 75 -5.28 3.40 0.29
N GLU A 76 -4.40 4.32 0.67
CA GLU A 76 -3.78 5.28 -0.24
C GLU A 76 -2.31 4.90 -0.36
N LEU A 77 -1.84 4.65 -1.58
CA LEU A 77 -0.45 4.24 -1.81
C LEU A 77 0.37 5.45 -2.23
N LYS A 78 1.53 5.60 -1.64
CA LYS A 78 2.44 6.71 -1.93
C LYS A 78 3.86 6.18 -2.09
N ALA A 79 4.68 6.89 -2.86
CA ALA A 79 6.11 6.61 -2.88
C ALA A 79 6.69 6.97 -1.51
N THR A 80 7.81 6.36 -1.18
CA THR A 80 8.45 6.59 0.11
C THR A 80 8.65 8.08 0.38
N GLY A 81 8.19 8.53 1.53
CA GLY A 81 8.34 9.93 1.97
C GLY A 81 7.29 10.87 1.41
N LYS A 82 6.45 10.42 0.50
CA LYS A 82 5.37 11.26 -0.03
C LYS A 82 4.17 11.21 0.91
N LYS A 83 3.44 12.30 0.96
CA LYS A 83 2.29 12.43 1.84
C LYS A 83 1.05 12.71 1.04
N ALA A 84 -0.11 12.41 1.63
CA ALA A 84 -1.39 12.72 1.01
C ALA A 84 -1.52 14.23 0.79
N ARG A 85 -2.09 14.60 -0.34
CA ARG A 85 -2.37 16.02 -0.64
C ARG A 85 -3.49 16.53 0.26
N PRO A 86 -3.62 17.86 0.40
CA PRO A 86 -4.66 18.42 1.28
C PRO A 86 -6.07 17.92 0.99
N LEU A 87 -6.46 17.83 -0.29
CA LEU A 87 -7.79 17.32 -0.64
C LEU A 87 -7.93 15.84 -0.24
N GLN A 88 -6.88 15.05 -0.45
CA GLN A 88 -6.90 13.65 -0.03
C GLN A 88 -7.07 13.55 1.49
N ARG A 89 -6.32 14.36 2.24
CA ARG A 89 -6.44 14.35 3.71
C ARG A 89 -7.84 14.72 4.15
N PHE A 90 -8.44 15.71 3.49
CA PHE A 90 -9.81 16.11 3.81
C PHE A 90 -10.79 14.95 3.63
N ILE A 91 -10.69 14.25 2.49
CA ILE A 91 -11.57 13.11 2.21
C ILE A 91 -11.27 11.95 3.17
N HIS A 92 -9.99 11.69 3.46
CA HIS A 92 -9.62 10.65 4.42
C HIS A 92 -10.23 10.93 5.79
N GLN A 93 -10.18 12.18 6.24
CA GLN A 93 -10.77 12.56 7.52
C GLN A 93 -12.29 12.37 7.50
N LYS A 94 -12.93 12.68 6.38
CA LYS A 94 -14.36 12.47 6.23
C LYS A 94 -14.70 10.98 6.37
N LEU A 95 -13.95 10.12 5.67
CA LEU A 95 -14.16 8.68 5.76
C LEU A 95 -13.94 8.17 7.18
N GLN A 96 -12.91 8.68 7.84
CA GLN A 96 -12.64 8.29 9.23
C GLN A 96 -13.76 8.73 10.16
N SER A 97 -14.33 9.91 9.92
CA SER A 97 -15.44 10.41 10.73
C SER A 97 -16.69 9.54 10.56
N LEU A 98 -16.79 8.84 9.43
CA LEU A 98 -17.90 7.93 9.18
C LEU A 98 -17.63 6.52 9.75
N GLY A 99 -16.48 6.34 10.38
CA GLY A 99 -16.13 5.06 11.03
C GLY A 99 -15.24 4.14 10.22
N PHE A 100 -14.77 4.59 9.06
CA PHE A 100 -13.92 3.75 8.22
C PHE A 100 -12.45 4.01 8.48
N ILE A 101 -11.65 2.97 8.30
CA ILE A 101 -10.19 3.06 8.44
C ILE A 101 -9.58 3.43 7.09
N VAL A 102 -8.65 4.39 7.11
CA VAL A 102 -7.92 4.78 5.91
C VAL A 102 -6.44 4.73 6.26
N TYR A 103 -5.69 3.91 5.53
CA TYR A 103 -4.24 3.83 5.66
C TYR A 103 -3.58 4.61 4.53
N VAL A 104 -2.54 5.37 4.87
CA VAL A 104 -1.66 5.97 3.87
C VAL A 104 -0.35 5.20 3.96
N ILE A 105 -0.01 4.51 2.89
CA ILE A 105 1.08 3.53 2.88
C ILE A 105 2.18 4.03 1.95
N ASP A 106 3.38 4.23 2.50
CA ASP A 106 4.53 4.68 1.72
C ASP A 106 5.76 3.79 1.90
N SER A 107 5.59 2.62 2.50
CA SER A 107 6.71 1.69 2.68
C SER A 107 6.22 0.26 2.79
N LYS A 108 7.09 -0.68 2.45
CA LYS A 108 6.80 -2.09 2.64
C LYS A 108 6.70 -2.46 4.11
N ALA A 109 7.46 -1.76 4.97
CA ALA A 109 7.40 -2.00 6.41
C ALA A 109 5.99 -1.75 6.94
N GLN A 110 5.34 -0.68 6.47
CA GLN A 110 3.96 -0.40 6.85
C GLN A 110 3.02 -1.49 6.38
N VAL A 111 3.21 -1.99 5.16
CA VAL A 111 2.38 -3.09 4.66
C VAL A 111 2.51 -4.31 5.56
N LYS A 112 3.76 -4.66 5.93
CA LYS A 112 4.00 -5.81 6.80
C LYS A 112 3.32 -5.64 8.14
N LYS A 113 3.38 -4.44 8.71
CA LYS A 113 2.75 -4.17 9.99
C LYS A 113 1.23 -4.31 9.91
N ILE A 114 0.63 -3.74 8.86
CA ILE A 114 -0.82 -3.83 8.66
C ILE A 114 -1.24 -5.29 8.50
N VAL A 115 -0.51 -6.05 7.69
CA VAL A 115 -0.80 -7.46 7.47
C VAL A 115 -0.72 -8.24 8.78
N LYS A 116 0.32 -7.97 9.56
CA LYS A 116 0.49 -8.64 10.86
C LYS A 116 -0.69 -8.34 11.78
N ASP A 117 -1.11 -7.08 11.84
CA ASP A 117 -2.25 -6.70 12.67
C ASP A 117 -3.54 -7.38 12.19
N LEU A 118 -3.71 -7.53 10.88
CA LEU A 118 -4.88 -8.19 10.32
C LEU A 118 -4.90 -9.69 10.59
N GLU A 119 -3.72 -10.30 10.65
CA GLU A 119 -3.60 -11.74 10.92
C GLU A 119 -3.75 -12.05 12.41
N GLY A 120 -3.37 -11.10 13.23
CA GLY A 120 -3.42 -11.25 14.66
C GLY A 120 -4.75 -10.94 15.22
#